data_f0247ae60ce0f2076ea5407a04fa6bd4
#
_entry.id   f0247ae60ce0f2076ea5407a04fa6bd4
#
_cell.length_a   1.000
_cell.length_b   1.000
_cell.length_c   1.000
_cell.angle_alpha   90.00
_cell.angle_beta   90.00
_cell.angle_gamma   90.00
#
_symmetry.space_group_name_H-M   'P 1'
#
loop_
_entity.id
_entity.type
_entity.pdbx_description
1 polymer ?
#
loop_
_entity_poly.entity_id
_entity_poly.type
_entity_poly.pdbx_seq_one_letter_code
_entity_poly.pdbx_strand_id
1 'polypeptide(L)'
;MRIDIITVLPEMLEGFVHESILARAEKKGLAEIRLHNLRDYTKDRWRRVDDYPFGGQAGMVMQIEPIDRCIAALKEEREYDEVIFTSPDGEQFNQKIANDLSLGGNFIILAGHYKGVDQRVRDHLITREISVGDFVLTGGELPAAIIADAVVRLVPGVISDEQSALSDCFMDDMLSAPIYTRPRSYNGWEVPEILLSGHEAKIKQWEFDQAMERTKRLRPDLLKE
;
A
#
# COMPACT_ATOMS: atom_id res chain seq x y z
N MET A 1 -11.98 3.24 8.71
CA MET A 1 -10.89 3.88 7.91
C MET A 1 -11.43 4.29 6.56
N ARG A 2 -11.02 5.45 6.01
CA ARG A 2 -11.29 5.81 4.62
C ARG A 2 -10.00 6.23 3.90
N ILE A 3 -9.83 5.74 2.66
CA ILE A 3 -8.72 6.11 1.78
C ILE A 3 -9.30 6.70 0.51
N ASP A 4 -8.99 7.97 0.23
CA ASP A 4 -9.39 8.68 -0.96
C ASP A 4 -8.20 8.74 -1.94
N ILE A 5 -8.30 8.04 -3.08
CA ILE A 5 -7.22 7.98 -4.07
C ILE A 5 -7.54 8.97 -5.20
N ILE A 6 -6.71 9.99 -5.36
CA ILE A 6 -6.79 10.96 -6.45
C ILE A 6 -5.93 10.44 -7.60
N THR A 7 -6.52 10.25 -8.77
CA THR A 7 -5.85 9.71 -9.96
C THR A 7 -6.39 10.31 -11.25
N VAL A 8 -5.64 10.22 -12.32
CA VAL A 8 -6.08 10.56 -13.69
C VAL A 8 -6.67 9.37 -14.44
N LEU A 9 -6.53 8.15 -13.88
CA LEU A 9 -6.95 6.86 -14.46
C LEU A 9 -7.66 5.99 -13.41
N PRO A 10 -8.84 6.40 -12.88
CA PRO A 10 -9.55 5.63 -11.86
C PRO A 10 -9.90 4.22 -12.32
N GLU A 11 -10.13 4.01 -13.62
CA GLU A 11 -10.48 2.71 -14.20
C GLU A 11 -9.40 1.64 -13.96
N MET A 12 -8.13 2.05 -13.75
CA MET A 12 -7.06 1.10 -13.41
C MET A 12 -7.24 0.46 -12.04
N LEU A 13 -7.98 1.11 -11.14
CA LEU A 13 -8.14 0.68 -9.75
C LEU A 13 -9.53 0.11 -9.44
N GLU A 14 -10.52 0.27 -10.32
CA GLU A 14 -11.89 -0.17 -10.10
C GLU A 14 -11.99 -1.66 -9.71
N GLY A 15 -11.35 -2.54 -10.46
CA GLY A 15 -11.35 -3.97 -10.14
C GLY A 15 -10.63 -4.29 -8.82
N PHE A 16 -9.59 -3.54 -8.50
CA PHE A 16 -8.83 -3.72 -7.26
C PHE A 16 -9.66 -3.36 -6.02
N VAL A 17 -10.33 -2.20 -6.01
CA VAL A 17 -11.04 -1.72 -4.82
C VAL A 17 -12.33 -2.48 -4.54
N HIS A 18 -12.94 -3.06 -5.57
CA HIS A 18 -14.25 -3.73 -5.45
C HIS A 18 -14.16 -5.27 -5.40
N GLU A 19 -12.96 -5.83 -5.19
CA GLU A 19 -12.78 -7.29 -5.15
C GLU A 19 -12.14 -7.76 -3.82
N SER A 20 -12.28 -9.07 -3.55
CA SER A 20 -11.58 -9.80 -2.49
C SER A 20 -11.74 -9.20 -1.08
N ILE A 21 -10.63 -8.97 -0.39
CA ILE A 21 -10.58 -8.51 1.01
C ILE A 21 -11.07 -7.06 1.12
N LEU A 22 -10.72 -6.19 0.17
CA LEU A 22 -11.12 -4.78 0.18
C LEU A 22 -12.63 -4.62 0.06
N ALA A 23 -13.26 -5.31 -0.89
CA ALA A 23 -14.72 -5.33 -1.02
C ALA A 23 -15.42 -5.87 0.24
N ARG A 24 -14.82 -6.86 0.91
CA ARG A 24 -15.37 -7.38 2.18
C ARG A 24 -15.20 -6.39 3.33
N ALA A 25 -14.09 -5.67 3.39
CA ALA A 25 -13.86 -4.62 4.37
C ALA A 25 -14.87 -3.48 4.23
N GLU A 26 -15.13 -3.04 3.00
CA GLU A 26 -16.14 -2.03 2.69
C GLU A 26 -17.54 -2.51 3.09
N LYS A 27 -17.93 -3.72 2.68
CA LYS A 27 -19.23 -4.31 3.04
C LYS A 27 -19.46 -4.45 4.53
N LYS A 28 -18.38 -4.65 5.31
CA LYS A 28 -18.42 -4.70 6.77
C LYS A 28 -18.36 -3.31 7.42
N GLY A 29 -18.18 -2.23 6.66
CA GLY A 29 -18.00 -0.87 7.16
C GLY A 29 -16.68 -0.64 7.91
N LEU A 30 -15.66 -1.47 7.70
CA LEU A 30 -14.38 -1.41 8.37
C LEU A 30 -13.39 -0.47 7.67
N ALA A 31 -13.40 -0.49 6.33
CA ALA A 31 -12.61 0.40 5.50
C ALA A 31 -13.37 0.72 4.21
N GLU A 32 -13.13 1.91 3.68
CA GLU A 32 -13.72 2.41 2.43
C GLU A 32 -12.60 3.01 1.58
N ILE A 33 -12.54 2.63 0.29
CA ILE A 33 -11.61 3.22 -0.66
C ILE A 33 -12.43 3.94 -1.73
N ARG A 34 -12.19 5.25 -1.90
CA ARG A 34 -12.84 6.08 -2.90
C ARG A 34 -11.86 6.52 -3.98
N LEU A 35 -12.27 6.41 -5.23
CA LEU A 35 -11.49 6.86 -6.37
C LEU A 35 -12.01 8.21 -6.86
N HIS A 36 -11.09 9.19 -6.97
CA HIS A 36 -11.41 10.54 -7.45
C HIS A 36 -10.69 10.80 -8.76
N ASN A 37 -11.47 10.98 -9.81
CA ASN A 37 -10.93 11.39 -11.11
C ASN A 37 -10.50 12.85 -11.05
N LEU A 38 -9.19 13.10 -11.09
CA LEU A 38 -8.65 14.46 -11.03
C LEU A 38 -9.22 15.37 -12.13
N ARG A 39 -9.63 14.78 -13.27
CA ARG A 39 -10.23 15.53 -14.39
C ARG A 39 -11.59 16.16 -14.05
N ASP A 40 -12.24 15.77 -12.97
CA ASP A 40 -13.50 16.35 -12.51
C ASP A 40 -13.27 17.68 -11.76
N TYR A 41 -12.03 17.96 -11.36
CA TYR A 41 -11.64 19.13 -10.58
C TYR A 41 -10.93 20.22 -11.42
N THR A 42 -10.73 20.00 -12.71
CA THR A 42 -10.20 21.03 -13.62
C THR A 42 -11.29 21.94 -14.15
N LYS A 43 -10.96 23.22 -14.39
CA LYS A 43 -11.81 24.18 -15.09
C LYS A 43 -11.54 24.25 -16.61
N ASP A 44 -10.55 23.46 -17.07
CA ASP A 44 -10.26 23.39 -18.51
C ASP A 44 -11.41 22.69 -19.25
N ARG A 45 -11.89 23.29 -20.34
CA ARG A 45 -12.99 22.74 -21.14
C ARG A 45 -12.70 21.36 -21.75
N TRP A 46 -11.40 21.03 -21.91
CA TRP A 46 -10.92 19.75 -22.41
C TRP A 46 -10.56 18.77 -21.29
N ARG A 47 -10.82 19.17 -20.06
CA ARG A 47 -10.51 18.37 -18.86
C ARG A 47 -9.03 18.01 -18.71
N ARG A 48 -8.12 18.90 -19.21
CA ARG A 48 -6.69 18.75 -19.03
C ARG A 48 -6.30 19.02 -17.59
N VAL A 49 -5.35 18.23 -17.09
CA VAL A 49 -4.83 18.30 -15.72
C VAL A 49 -3.30 18.36 -15.68
N ASP A 50 -2.69 18.50 -16.86
CA ASP A 50 -1.26 18.54 -17.08
C ASP A 50 -0.89 19.68 -18.04
N ASP A 51 0.36 20.16 -17.95
CA ASP A 51 0.90 21.19 -18.81
C ASP A 51 2.42 21.05 -18.95
N TYR A 52 3.02 21.81 -19.86
CA TYR A 52 4.47 21.84 -20.05
C TYR A 52 5.17 22.46 -18.83
N PRO A 53 6.30 21.87 -18.38
CA PRO A 53 7.06 22.44 -17.27
C PRO A 53 7.72 23.77 -17.66
N PHE A 54 7.79 24.68 -16.72
CA PHE A 54 8.66 25.85 -16.86
C PHE A 54 10.12 25.40 -17.01
N GLY A 55 10.93 26.16 -17.76
CA GLY A 55 12.33 25.83 -18.00
C GLY A 55 12.56 24.90 -19.20
N GLY A 56 11.53 24.53 -19.97
CA GLY A 56 11.65 23.85 -21.25
C GLY A 56 12.04 22.35 -21.18
N GLN A 57 11.90 21.71 -20.04
CA GLN A 57 12.12 20.26 -19.94
C GLN A 57 11.08 19.49 -20.76
N ALA A 58 11.49 18.32 -21.28
CA ALA A 58 10.60 17.46 -22.04
C ALA A 58 9.58 16.75 -21.13
N GLY A 59 8.36 16.54 -21.63
CA GLY A 59 7.27 15.85 -20.94
C GLY A 59 6.26 16.83 -20.32
N MET A 60 5.23 16.28 -19.68
CA MET A 60 4.13 17.01 -19.05
C MET A 60 4.20 16.86 -17.53
N VAL A 61 3.66 17.81 -16.80
CA VAL A 61 3.62 17.84 -15.33
C VAL A 61 2.17 18.07 -14.90
N MET A 62 1.72 17.36 -13.87
CA MET A 62 0.38 17.56 -13.31
C MET A 62 0.26 18.94 -12.69
N GLN A 63 -0.80 19.66 -13.08
CA GLN A 63 -1.07 21.03 -12.64
C GLN A 63 -1.50 21.08 -11.18
N ILE A 64 -1.06 22.12 -10.46
CA ILE A 64 -1.42 22.35 -9.07
C ILE A 64 -2.90 22.59 -8.86
N GLU A 65 -3.55 23.39 -9.74
CA GLU A 65 -4.93 23.85 -9.52
C GLU A 65 -5.98 22.73 -9.41
N PRO A 66 -6.03 21.70 -10.27
CA PRO A 66 -6.99 20.60 -10.09
C PRO A 66 -6.67 19.76 -8.86
N ILE A 67 -5.39 19.57 -8.51
CA ILE A 67 -4.98 18.82 -7.33
C ILE A 67 -5.42 19.55 -6.05
N ASP A 68 -5.14 20.85 -5.96
CA ASP A 68 -5.54 21.67 -4.81
C ASP A 68 -7.06 21.68 -4.63
N ARG A 69 -7.83 21.88 -5.70
CA ARG A 69 -9.30 21.83 -5.63
C ARG A 69 -9.83 20.48 -5.17
N CYS A 70 -9.24 19.39 -5.64
CA CYS A 70 -9.64 18.05 -5.22
C CYS A 70 -9.36 17.84 -3.73
N ILE A 71 -8.14 18.14 -3.28
CA ILE A 71 -7.76 18.00 -1.86
C ILE A 71 -8.61 18.92 -0.98
N ALA A 72 -8.85 20.17 -1.40
CA ALA A 72 -9.69 21.11 -0.66
C ALA A 72 -11.13 20.59 -0.50
N ALA A 73 -11.74 20.10 -1.59
CA ALA A 73 -13.08 19.53 -1.54
C ALA A 73 -13.16 18.31 -0.61
N LEU A 74 -12.15 17.45 -0.62
CA LEU A 74 -12.10 16.30 0.29
C LEU A 74 -11.95 16.73 1.77
N LYS A 75 -11.12 17.75 2.03
CA LYS A 75 -10.94 18.32 3.38
C LYS A 75 -12.15 19.08 3.89
N GLU A 76 -13.04 19.53 3.01
CA GLU A 76 -14.35 20.09 3.44
C GLU A 76 -15.32 19.00 3.93
N GLU A 77 -15.18 17.75 3.43
CA GLU A 77 -16.02 16.63 3.87
C GLU A 77 -15.59 16.04 5.22
N ARG A 78 -14.28 15.99 5.48
CA ARG A 78 -13.70 15.36 6.68
C ARG A 78 -12.28 15.80 6.97
N GLU A 79 -11.81 15.49 8.18
CA GLU A 79 -10.39 15.59 8.53
C GLU A 79 -9.61 14.38 8.01
N TYR A 80 -8.39 14.63 7.54
CA TYR A 80 -7.45 13.61 7.07
C TYR A 80 -6.18 13.65 7.90
N ASP A 81 -5.72 12.47 8.29
CA ASP A 81 -4.49 12.32 9.07
C ASP A 81 -3.26 12.65 8.20
N GLU A 82 -3.29 12.17 6.95
CA GLU A 82 -2.19 12.41 6.00
C GLU A 82 -2.70 12.63 4.57
N VAL A 83 -1.91 13.40 3.80
CA VAL A 83 -1.99 13.51 2.35
C VAL A 83 -0.72 12.94 1.77
N ILE A 84 -0.81 11.73 1.25
CA ILE A 84 0.32 10.93 0.77
C ILE A 84 0.47 11.13 -0.74
N PHE A 85 1.69 11.39 -1.20
CA PHE A 85 2.05 11.39 -2.61
C PHE A 85 2.88 10.15 -2.94
N THR A 86 2.47 9.38 -3.95
CA THR A 86 3.25 8.25 -4.45
C THR A 86 4.32 8.74 -5.41
N SER A 87 5.58 8.64 -5.01
CA SER A 87 6.74 9.16 -5.72
C SER A 87 7.93 8.21 -5.62
N PRO A 88 8.74 8.01 -6.68
CA PRO A 88 9.91 7.15 -6.61
C PRO A 88 11.01 7.71 -5.68
N ASP A 89 11.00 9.00 -5.39
CA ASP A 89 11.95 9.69 -4.51
C ASP A 89 11.44 9.91 -3.08
N GLY A 90 10.27 9.32 -2.73
CA GLY A 90 9.73 9.30 -1.37
C GLY A 90 10.44 8.32 -0.44
N GLU A 91 10.06 8.32 0.85
CA GLU A 91 10.53 7.32 1.79
C GLU A 91 10.10 5.91 1.37
N GLN A 92 10.98 4.92 1.59
CA GLN A 92 10.70 3.56 1.13
C GLN A 92 9.65 2.88 1.99
N PHE A 93 8.53 2.50 1.37
CA PHE A 93 7.41 1.80 2.00
C PHE A 93 7.85 0.45 2.57
N ASN A 94 7.45 0.16 3.79
CA ASN A 94 7.72 -1.09 4.48
C ASN A 94 6.58 -1.42 5.46
N GLN A 95 6.65 -2.59 6.12
CA GLN A 95 5.60 -3.03 7.05
C GLN A 95 5.41 -2.08 8.23
N LYS A 96 6.48 -1.44 8.73
CA LYS A 96 6.39 -0.47 9.83
C LYS A 96 5.55 0.73 9.44
N ILE A 97 5.77 1.29 8.24
CA ILE A 97 4.95 2.39 7.72
C ILE A 97 3.49 1.96 7.53
N ALA A 98 3.26 0.73 7.02
CA ALA A 98 1.91 0.20 6.90
C ALA A 98 1.20 0.08 8.27
N ASN A 99 1.92 -0.41 9.29
CA ASN A 99 1.41 -0.50 10.67
C ASN A 99 1.08 0.91 11.21
N ASP A 100 1.97 1.87 11.06
CA ASP A 100 1.75 3.25 11.52
C ASP A 100 0.52 3.86 10.85
N LEU A 101 0.38 3.73 9.53
CA LEU A 101 -0.78 4.21 8.79
C LEU A 101 -2.07 3.49 9.20
N SER A 102 -2.01 2.20 9.52
CA SER A 102 -3.20 1.43 9.93
C SER A 102 -3.83 1.90 11.23
N LEU A 103 -3.10 2.65 12.05
CA LEU A 103 -3.60 3.27 13.28
C LEU A 103 -4.38 4.57 13.04
N GLY A 104 -4.25 5.14 11.84
CA GLY A 104 -4.99 6.34 11.43
C GLY A 104 -6.41 6.04 10.95
N GLY A 105 -7.15 7.09 10.67
CA GLY A 105 -8.56 7.03 10.26
C GLY A 105 -8.79 7.28 8.77
N ASN A 106 -8.22 8.37 8.25
CA ASN A 106 -8.51 8.84 6.91
C ASN A 106 -7.24 9.33 6.19
N PHE A 107 -7.07 8.92 4.94
CA PHE A 107 -5.92 9.29 4.12
C PHE A 107 -6.36 9.76 2.74
N ILE A 108 -5.65 10.76 2.19
CA ILE A 108 -5.67 11.05 0.78
C ILE A 108 -4.38 10.46 0.18
N ILE A 109 -4.49 9.73 -0.94
CA ILE A 109 -3.33 9.27 -1.69
C ILE A 109 -3.39 9.89 -3.08
N LEU A 110 -2.44 10.76 -3.39
CA LEU A 110 -2.26 11.32 -4.72
C LEU A 110 -1.39 10.38 -5.56
N ALA A 111 -2.01 9.73 -6.55
CA ALA A 111 -1.31 8.94 -7.54
C ALA A 111 -0.68 9.87 -8.60
N GLY A 112 0.66 9.98 -8.58
CA GLY A 112 1.40 10.76 -9.56
C GLY A 112 1.30 10.17 -10.96
N HIS A 113 1.37 11.04 -11.98
CA HIS A 113 1.40 10.62 -13.38
C HIS A 113 2.32 11.53 -14.19
N TYR A 114 2.53 11.22 -15.48
CA TYR A 114 3.42 11.98 -16.37
C TYR A 114 4.88 12.03 -15.85
N LYS A 115 5.49 13.24 -15.81
CA LYS A 115 6.82 13.46 -15.22
C LYS A 115 6.78 13.74 -13.70
N GLY A 116 5.59 13.79 -13.14
CA GLY A 116 5.36 14.13 -11.75
C GLY A 116 4.33 15.24 -11.59
N VAL A 117 4.32 15.87 -10.43
CA VAL A 117 3.42 16.96 -10.07
C VAL A 117 4.17 18.28 -9.97
N ASP A 118 3.46 19.41 -10.09
CA ASP A 118 4.01 20.73 -9.80
C ASP A 118 4.62 20.74 -8.39
N GLN A 119 5.83 21.29 -8.25
CA GLN A 119 6.57 21.26 -6.97
C GLN A 119 5.79 21.89 -5.82
N ARG A 120 4.97 22.90 -6.11
CA ARG A 120 4.11 23.56 -5.10
C ARG A 120 3.09 22.62 -4.48
N VAL A 121 2.68 21.54 -5.17
CA VAL A 121 1.84 20.47 -4.60
C VAL A 121 2.61 19.76 -3.50
N ARG A 122 3.88 19.38 -3.77
CA ARG A 122 4.74 18.70 -2.80
C ARG A 122 5.03 19.60 -1.59
N ASP A 123 5.32 20.88 -1.83
CA ASP A 123 5.72 21.82 -0.80
C ASP A 123 4.58 22.25 0.14
N HIS A 124 3.32 22.25 -0.35
CA HIS A 124 2.22 22.87 0.38
C HIS A 124 1.00 21.97 0.64
N LEU A 125 0.82 20.90 -0.13
CA LEU A 125 -0.39 20.08 -0.04
C LEU A 125 -0.12 18.67 0.47
N ILE A 126 1.11 18.16 0.31
CA ILE A 126 1.52 16.81 0.70
C ILE A 126 2.10 16.84 2.11
N THR A 127 1.72 15.86 2.92
CA THR A 127 2.31 15.66 4.26
C THR A 127 3.37 14.58 4.26
N ARG A 128 3.28 13.61 3.33
CA ARG A 128 4.18 12.47 3.25
C ARG A 128 4.38 11.99 1.81
N GLU A 129 5.60 11.67 1.44
CA GLU A 129 5.92 11.08 0.15
C GLU A 129 6.40 9.65 0.33
N ILE A 130 5.80 8.70 -0.41
CA ILE A 130 6.09 7.28 -0.26
C ILE A 130 6.50 6.67 -1.61
N SER A 131 7.62 5.93 -1.58
CA SER A 131 8.12 5.10 -2.68
C SER A 131 7.88 3.62 -2.38
N VAL A 132 7.42 2.85 -3.36
CA VAL A 132 7.30 1.38 -3.24
C VAL A 132 8.57 0.63 -3.67
N GLY A 133 9.63 1.35 -4.01
CA GLY A 133 10.93 0.78 -4.36
C GLY A 133 11.72 1.64 -5.35
N ASP A 134 13.00 1.31 -5.53
CA ASP A 134 13.95 2.04 -6.36
C ASP A 134 13.77 1.68 -7.86
N PHE A 135 12.59 1.94 -8.39
CA PHE A 135 12.25 1.76 -9.79
C PHE A 135 11.16 2.75 -10.22
N VAL A 136 11.09 3.01 -11.52
CA VAL A 136 10.11 3.95 -12.09
C VAL A 136 8.96 3.18 -12.74
N LEU A 137 7.73 3.58 -12.41
CA LEU A 137 6.50 3.09 -13.02
C LEU A 137 5.90 4.15 -13.95
N THR A 138 4.90 3.75 -14.73
CA THR A 138 4.18 4.67 -15.64
C THR A 138 3.27 5.64 -14.92
N GLY A 139 2.87 5.32 -13.67
CA GLY A 139 1.99 6.15 -12.83
C GLY A 139 2.00 5.67 -11.38
N GLY A 140 1.42 6.45 -10.51
CA GLY A 140 1.31 6.20 -9.07
C GLY A 140 0.10 5.36 -8.66
N GLU A 141 -0.72 4.90 -9.59
CA GLU A 141 -1.93 4.11 -9.31
C GLU A 141 -1.59 2.78 -8.65
N LEU A 142 -0.62 2.04 -9.20
CA LEU A 142 -0.20 0.76 -8.60
C LEU A 142 0.47 0.95 -7.23
N PRO A 143 1.39 1.91 -7.02
CA PRO A 143 1.85 2.27 -5.69
C PRO A 143 0.73 2.61 -4.70
N ALA A 144 -0.27 3.39 -5.12
CA ALA A 144 -1.43 3.72 -4.29
C ALA A 144 -2.22 2.46 -3.89
N ALA A 145 -2.41 1.53 -4.83
CA ALA A 145 -3.05 0.24 -4.56
C ALA A 145 -2.23 -0.60 -3.56
N ILE A 146 -0.91 -0.69 -3.71
CA ILE A 146 -0.02 -1.42 -2.79
C ILE A 146 -0.13 -0.87 -1.37
N ILE A 147 -0.07 0.47 -1.22
CA ILE A 147 -0.18 1.13 0.08
C ILE A 147 -1.56 0.86 0.69
N ALA A 148 -2.64 1.06 -0.09
CA ALA A 148 -4.01 0.84 0.38
C ALA A 148 -4.26 -0.61 0.82
N ASP A 149 -3.79 -1.61 0.06
CA ASP A 149 -3.91 -3.03 0.42
C ASP A 149 -3.17 -3.35 1.71
N ALA A 150 -1.89 -2.94 1.79
CA ALA A 150 -1.04 -3.20 2.95
C ALA A 150 -1.58 -2.56 4.24
N VAL A 151 -2.22 -1.39 4.14
CA VAL A 151 -2.81 -0.68 5.29
C VAL A 151 -4.17 -1.28 5.67
N VAL A 152 -5.08 -1.45 4.70
CA VAL A 152 -6.46 -1.91 4.98
C VAL A 152 -6.48 -3.31 5.57
N ARG A 153 -5.58 -4.22 5.12
CA ARG A 153 -5.51 -5.58 5.67
C ARG A 153 -5.16 -5.64 7.16
N LEU A 154 -4.55 -4.58 7.71
CA LEU A 154 -4.18 -4.46 9.12
C LEU A 154 -5.32 -3.92 9.99
N VAL A 155 -6.38 -3.38 9.39
CA VAL A 155 -7.54 -2.90 10.14
C VAL A 155 -8.22 -4.08 10.84
N PRO A 156 -8.48 -4.01 12.17
CA PRO A 156 -9.10 -5.10 12.91
C PRO A 156 -10.40 -5.60 12.28
N GLY A 157 -10.54 -6.92 12.14
CA GLY A 157 -11.73 -7.56 11.56
C GLY A 157 -11.77 -7.61 10.01
N VAL A 158 -10.82 -7.01 9.30
CA VAL A 158 -10.70 -7.12 7.84
C VAL A 158 -10.25 -8.51 7.45
N ILE A 159 -9.16 -9.00 8.02
CA ILE A 159 -8.75 -10.41 7.92
C ILE A 159 -9.49 -11.20 9.01
N SER A 160 -10.07 -12.33 8.62
CA SER A 160 -10.93 -13.13 9.51
C SER A 160 -10.16 -13.84 10.63
N ASP A 161 -8.86 -14.06 10.45
CA ASP A 161 -7.96 -14.67 11.44
C ASP A 161 -6.89 -13.65 11.83
N GLU A 162 -7.08 -12.99 12.96
CA GLU A 162 -6.15 -11.99 13.48
C GLU A 162 -4.77 -12.59 13.79
N GLN A 163 -4.70 -13.88 14.17
CA GLN A 163 -3.42 -14.55 14.39
C GLN A 163 -2.65 -14.72 13.08
N SER A 164 -3.36 -14.89 11.95
CA SER A 164 -2.72 -14.96 10.64
C SER A 164 -2.01 -13.66 10.28
N ALA A 165 -2.64 -12.51 10.56
CA ALA A 165 -2.03 -11.20 10.29
C ALA A 165 -0.79 -10.93 11.17
N LEU A 166 -0.82 -11.39 12.45
CA LEU A 166 0.29 -11.22 13.38
C LEU A 166 1.47 -12.19 13.11
N SER A 167 1.24 -13.28 12.39
CA SER A 167 2.28 -14.25 12.02
C SER A 167 2.87 -14.02 10.61
N ASP A 168 2.46 -12.96 9.93
CA ASP A 168 2.98 -12.61 8.61
C ASP A 168 4.44 -12.13 8.67
N CYS A 169 5.14 -12.19 7.53
CA CYS A 169 6.49 -11.67 7.39
C CYS A 169 6.58 -10.21 7.86
N PHE A 170 7.71 -9.85 8.45
CA PHE A 170 8.07 -8.49 8.88
C PHE A 170 7.33 -7.95 10.12
N MET A 171 6.47 -8.75 10.76
CA MET A 171 5.81 -8.30 12.00
C MET A 171 6.80 -8.27 13.18
N ASP A 172 7.75 -9.21 13.22
CA ASP A 172 8.82 -9.32 14.23
C ASP A 172 10.22 -9.17 13.58
N ASP A 173 10.35 -8.35 12.55
CA ASP A 173 11.60 -8.14 11.78
C ASP A 173 12.19 -9.45 11.23
N MET A 174 11.35 -10.45 10.97
CA MET A 174 11.74 -11.74 10.44
C MET A 174 10.88 -12.16 9.24
N LEU A 175 11.40 -13.07 8.45
CA LEU A 175 10.63 -13.79 7.44
C LEU A 175 9.85 -14.92 8.10
N SER A 176 8.66 -15.24 7.58
CA SER A 176 7.86 -16.37 8.07
C SER A 176 8.54 -17.72 7.81
N ALA A 177 8.25 -18.69 8.68
CA ALA A 177 8.62 -20.10 8.47
C ALA A 177 8.01 -20.66 7.17
N PRO A 178 8.58 -21.75 6.61
CA PRO A 178 7.97 -22.43 5.47
C PRO A 178 6.62 -23.02 5.84
N ILE A 179 5.65 -22.86 4.95
CA ILE A 179 4.29 -23.36 5.12
C ILE A 179 4.06 -24.55 4.20
N TYR A 180 3.41 -25.58 4.72
CA TYR A 180 3.08 -26.79 3.98
C TYR A 180 1.58 -27.07 4.01
N THR A 181 1.05 -27.65 2.93
CA THR A 181 -0.34 -28.07 2.81
C THR A 181 -0.43 -29.51 2.31
N ARG A 182 -1.63 -30.05 2.21
CA ARG A 182 -1.91 -31.38 1.65
C ARG A 182 -1.60 -31.43 0.14
N PRO A 183 -1.15 -32.59 -0.37
CA PRO A 183 -0.94 -33.87 0.30
C PRO A 183 0.36 -33.90 1.13
N ARG A 184 0.48 -34.87 2.06
CA ARG A 184 1.67 -35.06 2.90
C ARG A 184 2.93 -35.36 2.09
N SER A 185 2.79 -36.12 1.01
CA SER A 185 3.86 -36.46 0.07
C SER A 185 3.43 -36.14 -1.34
N TYR A 186 4.32 -35.51 -2.11
CA TYR A 186 4.10 -35.18 -3.53
C TYR A 186 5.42 -35.33 -4.30
N ASN A 187 5.46 -36.22 -5.28
CA ASN A 187 6.66 -36.51 -6.09
C ASN A 187 7.93 -36.82 -5.28
N GLY A 188 7.78 -37.47 -4.10
CA GLY A 188 8.90 -37.75 -3.20
C GLY A 188 9.30 -36.58 -2.30
N TRP A 189 8.60 -35.46 -2.37
CA TRP A 189 8.78 -34.32 -1.45
C TRP A 189 7.83 -34.47 -0.26
N GLU A 190 8.39 -34.51 0.93
CA GLU A 190 7.66 -34.79 2.16
C GLU A 190 7.44 -33.51 2.98
N VAL A 191 6.29 -33.45 3.67
CA VAL A 191 6.06 -32.49 4.73
C VAL A 191 6.92 -32.89 5.93
N PRO A 192 7.65 -31.96 6.59
CA PRO A 192 8.44 -32.28 7.79
C PRO A 192 7.61 -32.97 8.86
N GLU A 193 8.12 -34.08 9.41
CA GLU A 193 7.39 -34.91 10.40
C GLU A 193 7.00 -34.13 11.65
N ILE A 194 7.80 -33.14 12.05
CA ILE A 194 7.51 -32.30 13.21
C ILE A 194 6.16 -31.62 13.09
N LEU A 195 5.78 -31.14 11.88
CA LEU A 195 4.51 -30.49 11.61
C LEU A 195 3.30 -31.45 11.71
N LEU A 196 3.57 -32.76 11.66
CA LEU A 196 2.56 -33.83 11.77
C LEU A 196 2.48 -34.42 13.19
N SER A 197 3.35 -33.98 14.10
CA SER A 197 3.49 -34.56 15.43
C SER A 197 2.39 -34.21 16.43
N GLY A 198 1.67 -33.09 16.19
CA GLY A 198 0.69 -32.52 17.13
C GLY A 198 1.31 -31.87 18.38
N HIS A 199 2.65 -31.81 18.49
CA HIS A 199 3.34 -31.19 19.63
C HIS A 199 3.54 -29.68 19.41
N GLU A 200 2.55 -28.84 19.75
CA GLU A 200 2.53 -27.40 19.50
C GLU A 200 3.84 -26.69 19.90
N ALA A 201 4.38 -26.95 21.08
CA ALA A 201 5.61 -26.31 21.53
C ALA A 201 6.82 -26.61 20.63
N LYS A 202 6.95 -27.88 20.15
CA LYS A 202 8.02 -28.29 19.25
C LYS A 202 7.80 -27.74 17.84
N ILE A 203 6.54 -27.61 17.39
CA ILE A 203 6.20 -27.02 16.12
C ILE A 203 6.57 -25.52 16.14
N LYS A 204 6.18 -24.77 17.15
CA LYS A 204 6.54 -23.34 17.30
C LYS A 204 8.06 -23.14 17.35
N GLN A 205 8.79 -23.99 18.04
CA GLN A 205 10.26 -23.92 18.08
C GLN A 205 10.85 -24.15 16.68
N TRP A 206 10.37 -25.16 15.97
CA TRP A 206 10.80 -25.45 14.61
C TRP A 206 10.47 -24.29 13.65
N GLU A 207 9.27 -23.70 13.75
CA GLU A 207 8.86 -22.54 12.96
C GLU A 207 9.80 -21.36 13.21
N PHE A 208 10.11 -21.07 14.46
CA PHE A 208 11.06 -20.00 14.82
C PHE A 208 12.45 -20.25 14.24
N ASP A 209 12.97 -21.48 14.39
CA ASP A 209 14.30 -21.85 13.90
C ASP A 209 14.37 -21.70 12.35
N GLN A 210 13.30 -22.14 11.65
CA GLN A 210 13.20 -22.00 10.19
C GLN A 210 13.06 -20.55 9.74
N ALA A 211 12.26 -19.75 10.44
CA ALA A 211 12.12 -18.33 10.19
C ALA A 211 13.48 -17.61 10.35
N MET A 212 14.18 -17.88 11.43
CA MET A 212 15.51 -17.31 11.72
C MET A 212 16.54 -17.72 10.65
N GLU A 213 16.60 -18.99 10.28
CA GLU A 213 17.51 -19.47 9.23
C GLU A 213 17.22 -18.81 7.87
N ARG A 214 15.95 -18.72 7.48
CA ARG A 214 15.54 -18.04 6.25
C ARG A 214 15.89 -16.57 6.27
N THR A 215 15.65 -15.89 7.39
CA THR A 215 15.96 -14.47 7.54
C THR A 215 17.46 -14.21 7.42
N LYS A 216 18.28 -15.00 8.12
CA LYS A 216 19.76 -14.94 8.01
C LYS A 216 20.25 -15.10 6.58
N ARG A 217 19.64 -15.99 5.82
CA ARG A 217 20.05 -16.29 4.45
C ARG A 217 19.55 -15.29 3.43
N LEU A 218 18.28 -14.84 3.51
CA LEU A 218 17.61 -14.07 2.46
C LEU A 218 17.54 -12.59 2.77
N ARG A 219 17.41 -12.23 4.04
CA ARG A 219 17.24 -10.85 4.49
C ARG A 219 18.03 -10.61 5.80
N PRO A 220 19.38 -10.78 5.76
CA PRO A 220 20.22 -10.54 6.93
C PRO A 220 20.18 -9.10 7.44
N ASP A 221 19.72 -8.18 6.60
CA ASP A 221 19.50 -6.77 6.93
C ASP A 221 18.44 -6.57 8.01
N LEU A 222 17.43 -7.45 8.09
CA LEU A 222 16.36 -7.39 9.11
C LEU A 222 16.86 -7.73 10.53
N LEU A 223 18.00 -8.41 10.65
CA LEU A 223 18.58 -8.83 11.93
C LEU A 223 19.67 -7.88 12.45
N LYS A 224 19.89 -6.76 11.74
CA LYS A 224 20.83 -5.73 12.19
C LYS A 224 20.06 -4.71 13.02
N GLU A 225 20.51 -4.51 14.25
CA GLU A 225 20.11 -3.39 15.11
C GLU A 225 20.45 -2.04 14.49
#